data_4179dd4d7b4c26b702cd4a007c150fd6
#
_entry.id   4179dd4d7b4c26b702cd4a007c150fd6
#
_cell.length_a   1.000
_cell.length_b   1.000
_cell.length_c   1.000
_cell.angle_alpha   90.00
_cell.angle_beta   90.00
_cell.angle_gamma   90.00
#
_symmetry.space_group_name_H-M   'P 1'
#
loop_
_entity.id
_entity.type
_entity.pdbx_description
1 polymer ?
#
loop_
_entity_poly.entity_id
_entity_poly.type
_entity_poly.pdbx_seq_one_letter_code
_entity_poly.pdbx_strand_id
1 'polypeptide(L)'
;MAETTAPKPRVLVADDEQVIANTLAIILNQAGFEARAVFSGEKAVEMLESFEPDMLISDVIMTGMTGIEAAIITRERRPSCKVLLFSGQAATADLLEKARAQGHEFEILAKPVHPTDLLAKLRG
;
A
#
# COMPACT_ATOMS: atom_id res chain seq x y z
N MET A 1 -21.45 -22.03 15.69
CA MET A 1 -21.22 -21.82 14.75
C MET A 1 -20.21 -21.41 14.44
N ALA A 2 -19.67 -21.63 14.33
CA ALA A 2 -18.67 -21.07 13.95
C ALA A 2 -18.79 -20.76 12.73
N GLU A 3 -18.98 -19.84 12.47
CA GLU A 3 -19.01 -19.57 11.30
C GLU A 3 -17.80 -19.62 10.70
N THR A 4 -17.73 -20.05 9.64
CA THR A 4 -16.64 -19.99 8.85
C THR A 4 -16.44 -18.66 8.44
N THR A 5 -15.36 -18.14 8.77
CA THR A 5 -15.07 -16.84 8.32
C THR A 5 -14.07 -16.94 7.23
N ALA A 6 -14.28 -16.19 6.22
CA ALA A 6 -13.26 -16.01 5.21
C ALA A 6 -12.03 -15.40 5.85
N PRO A 7 -10.82 -15.72 5.36
CA PRO A 7 -9.63 -15.08 5.86
C PRO A 7 -9.72 -13.56 5.68
N LYS A 8 -9.17 -12.83 6.63
CA LYS A 8 -9.14 -11.38 6.52
C LYS A 8 -8.24 -10.97 5.38
N PRO A 9 -8.61 -9.97 4.59
CA PRO A 9 -7.71 -9.46 3.57
C PRO A 9 -6.43 -8.93 4.22
N ARG A 10 -5.31 -9.23 3.61
CA ARG A 10 -4.00 -8.82 4.14
C ARG A 10 -3.56 -7.55 3.45
N VAL A 11 -3.22 -6.55 4.25
CA VAL A 11 -2.80 -5.25 3.76
C VAL A 11 -1.41 -4.94 4.27
N LEU A 12 -0.51 -4.63 3.35
CA LEU A 12 0.83 -4.20 3.70
C LEU A 12 0.88 -2.69 3.55
N VAL A 13 1.29 -1.99 4.61
CA VAL A 13 1.35 -0.53 4.63
C VAL A 13 2.81 -0.12 4.70
N ALA A 14 3.29 0.60 3.69
CA ALA A 14 4.68 1.03 3.60
C ALA A 14 4.78 2.55 3.67
N ASP A 15 5.49 3.05 4.67
CA ASP A 15 5.75 4.47 4.83
C ASP A 15 6.96 4.62 5.74
N ASP A 16 7.96 5.41 5.34
CA ASP A 16 9.15 5.57 6.17
C ASP A 16 8.89 6.45 7.39
N GLU A 17 7.74 7.14 7.45
CA GLU A 17 7.29 7.75 8.68
C GLU A 17 6.57 6.68 9.50
N GLN A 18 7.27 6.15 10.50
CA GLN A 18 6.77 4.98 11.24
C GLN A 18 5.45 5.23 11.93
N VAL A 19 5.25 6.45 12.44
CA VAL A 19 4.00 6.79 13.12
C VAL A 19 2.82 6.66 12.14
N ILE A 20 2.99 7.12 10.92
CA ILE A 20 1.93 7.03 9.92
C ILE A 20 1.65 5.59 9.56
N ALA A 21 2.70 4.82 9.26
CA ALA A 21 2.53 3.42 8.88
C ALA A 21 1.84 2.63 9.99
N ASN A 22 2.29 2.80 11.23
CA ASN A 22 1.73 2.07 12.35
C ASN A 22 0.29 2.48 12.62
N THR A 23 -0.01 3.77 12.54
CA THR A 23 -1.37 4.27 12.78
C THR A 23 -2.33 3.69 11.74
N LEU A 24 -1.95 3.70 10.48
CA LEU A 24 -2.79 3.14 9.43
C LEU A 24 -3.00 1.64 9.63
N ALA A 25 -1.96 0.91 10.01
CA ALA A 25 -2.09 -0.52 10.26
C ALA A 25 -3.07 -0.79 11.41
N ILE A 26 -3.00 0.01 12.47
CA ILE A 26 -3.92 -0.14 13.60
C ILE A 26 -5.37 0.08 13.14
N ILE A 27 -5.59 1.15 12.39
CA ILE A 27 -6.93 1.47 11.89
C ILE A 27 -7.47 0.32 11.03
N LEU A 28 -6.63 -0.19 10.15
CA LEU A 28 -7.04 -1.27 9.25
C LEU A 28 -7.32 -2.57 10.02
N ASN A 29 -6.51 -2.89 11.02
CA ASN A 29 -6.76 -4.06 11.84
C ASN A 29 -8.08 -3.94 12.59
N GLN A 30 -8.41 -2.75 13.06
CA GLN A 30 -9.69 -2.52 13.73
C GLN A 30 -10.86 -2.63 12.76
N ALA A 31 -10.63 -2.39 11.49
CA ALA A 31 -11.69 -2.41 10.48
C ALA A 31 -11.88 -3.78 9.83
N GLY A 32 -11.19 -4.81 10.31
CA GLY A 32 -11.41 -6.17 9.82
C GLY A 32 -10.36 -6.68 8.84
N PHE A 33 -9.30 -5.92 8.61
CA PHE A 33 -8.18 -6.38 7.77
C PHE A 33 -7.08 -6.97 8.64
N GLU A 34 -6.17 -7.69 8.02
CA GLU A 34 -4.93 -8.11 8.67
C GLU A 34 -3.84 -7.22 8.09
N ALA A 35 -3.46 -6.18 8.82
CA ALA A 35 -2.53 -5.17 8.29
C ALA A 35 -1.20 -5.21 9.01
N ARG A 36 -0.14 -5.03 8.26
CA ARG A 36 1.22 -4.93 8.80
C ARG A 36 1.89 -3.69 8.23
N ALA A 37 2.64 -3.00 9.08
CA ALA A 37 3.38 -1.81 8.70
C ALA A 37 4.82 -2.18 8.40
N VAL A 38 5.36 -1.62 7.32
CA VAL A 38 6.79 -1.69 7.03
C VAL A 38 7.25 -0.27 6.73
N PHE A 39 8.55 -0.02 6.81
CA PHE A 39 9.05 1.34 6.81
C PHE A 39 9.97 1.64 5.64
N SER A 40 9.94 0.82 4.62
CA SER A 40 10.70 1.04 3.40
C SER A 40 10.08 0.25 2.25
N GLY A 41 10.39 0.66 1.02
CA GLY A 41 9.96 -0.08 -0.15
C GLY A 41 10.65 -1.42 -0.24
N GLU A 42 11.93 -1.47 0.15
CA GLU A 42 12.69 -2.72 0.17
C GLU A 42 12.05 -3.74 1.09
N LYS A 43 11.61 -3.30 2.28
CA LYS A 43 10.98 -4.21 3.22
C LYS A 43 9.62 -4.66 2.72
N ALA A 44 8.90 -3.78 2.04
CA ALA A 44 7.62 -4.15 1.45
C ALA A 44 7.81 -5.27 0.43
N VAL A 45 8.80 -5.14 -0.45
CA VAL A 45 9.08 -6.15 -1.45
C VAL A 45 9.50 -7.47 -0.79
N GLU A 46 10.32 -7.38 0.26
CA GLU A 46 10.77 -8.56 0.99
C GLU A 46 9.59 -9.34 1.57
N MET A 47 8.54 -8.64 2.00
CA MET A 47 7.40 -9.28 2.64
C MET A 47 6.38 -9.86 1.67
N LEU A 48 6.56 -9.67 0.37
CA LEU A 48 5.59 -10.19 -0.59
C LEU A 48 5.41 -11.69 -0.50
N GLU A 49 6.49 -12.43 -0.30
CA GLU A 49 6.40 -13.88 -0.25
C GLU A 49 5.95 -14.39 1.10
N SER A 50 6.40 -13.78 2.19
CA SER A 50 6.08 -14.29 3.52
C SER A 50 4.70 -13.88 3.99
N PHE A 51 4.27 -12.66 3.67
CA PHE A 51 3.00 -12.14 4.12
C PHE A 51 1.87 -12.39 3.11
N GLU A 52 2.21 -12.44 1.84
CA GLU A 52 1.26 -12.64 0.74
C GLU A 52 0.13 -11.60 0.80
N PRO A 53 0.46 -10.31 0.69
CA PRO A 53 -0.57 -9.28 0.83
C PRO A 53 -1.57 -9.31 -0.33
N ASP A 54 -2.82 -9.06 0.00
CA ASP A 54 -3.87 -8.85 -1.00
C ASP A 54 -3.85 -7.41 -1.49
N MET A 55 -3.32 -6.51 -0.69
CA MET A 55 -3.24 -5.09 -1.02
C MET A 55 -1.94 -4.51 -0.51
N LEU A 56 -1.37 -3.58 -1.28
CA LEU A 56 -0.22 -2.79 -0.86
C LEU A 56 -0.61 -1.33 -0.85
N ILE A 57 -0.42 -0.66 0.27
CA ILE A 57 -0.62 0.76 0.41
C ILE A 57 0.75 1.36 0.70
N SER A 58 1.20 2.30 -0.12
CA SER A 58 2.56 2.83 0.03
C SER A 58 2.61 4.32 -0.25
N ASP A 59 3.42 5.03 0.55
CA ASP A 59 3.82 6.39 0.21
C ASP A 59 4.66 6.32 -1.06
N VAL A 60 4.54 7.33 -1.90
CA VAL A 60 5.35 7.40 -3.13
C VAL A 60 6.79 7.74 -2.80
N ILE A 61 6.99 8.74 -1.92
CA ILE A 61 8.34 9.22 -1.60
C ILE A 61 8.81 8.57 -0.31
N MET A 62 9.81 7.71 -0.43
CA MET A 62 10.45 7.08 0.71
C MET A 62 11.95 7.07 0.46
N THR A 63 12.73 6.97 1.54
CA THR A 63 14.18 6.87 1.43
C THR A 63 14.52 5.54 0.77
N GLY A 64 15.42 5.57 -0.21
CA GLY A 64 15.78 4.38 -0.95
C GLY A 64 14.77 4.09 -2.06
N MET A 65 14.24 2.88 -2.07
CA MET A 65 13.26 2.50 -3.09
C MET A 65 11.99 3.33 -2.93
N THR A 66 11.50 3.91 -4.03
CA THR A 66 10.25 4.66 -3.99
C THR A 66 9.05 3.72 -3.91
N GLY A 67 7.91 4.27 -3.53
CA GLY A 67 6.68 3.50 -3.51
C GLY A 67 6.28 3.03 -4.90
N ILE A 68 6.60 3.80 -5.94
CA ILE A 68 6.29 3.39 -7.31
C ILE A 68 7.14 2.19 -7.70
N GLU A 69 8.42 2.19 -7.37
CA GLU A 69 9.27 1.03 -7.65
C GLU A 69 8.77 -0.22 -6.93
N ALA A 70 8.41 -0.08 -5.66
CA ALA A 70 7.88 -1.19 -4.89
C ALA A 70 6.55 -1.68 -5.50
N ALA A 71 5.71 -0.76 -5.96
CA ALA A 71 4.43 -1.10 -6.57
C ALA A 71 4.61 -1.87 -7.87
N ILE A 72 5.56 -1.48 -8.69
CA ILE A 72 5.83 -2.17 -9.95
C ILE A 72 6.30 -3.59 -9.69
N ILE A 73 7.24 -3.76 -8.74
CA ILE A 73 7.72 -5.09 -8.37
C ILE A 73 6.58 -5.94 -7.83
N THR A 74 5.71 -5.34 -7.02
CA THR A 74 4.55 -6.04 -6.48
C THR A 74 3.64 -6.55 -7.59
N ARG A 75 3.36 -5.71 -8.58
CA ARG A 75 2.52 -6.12 -9.71
C ARG A 75 3.14 -7.25 -10.51
N GLU A 76 4.46 -7.25 -10.64
CA GLU A 76 5.15 -8.30 -11.37
C GLU A 76 5.12 -9.63 -10.62
N ARG A 77 5.28 -9.59 -9.31
CA ARG A 77 5.37 -10.81 -8.52
C ARG A 77 4.01 -11.32 -8.04
N ARG A 78 3.09 -10.41 -7.80
CA ARG A 78 1.74 -10.75 -7.31
C ARG A 78 0.71 -9.93 -8.07
N PRO A 79 0.39 -10.32 -9.32
CA PRO A 79 -0.53 -9.52 -10.15
C PRO A 79 -1.91 -9.32 -9.53
N SER A 80 -2.32 -10.20 -8.62
CA SER A 80 -3.62 -10.06 -7.96
C SER A 80 -3.59 -9.07 -6.79
N CYS A 81 -2.41 -8.60 -6.39
CA CYS A 81 -2.30 -7.66 -5.27
C CYS A 81 -2.74 -6.27 -5.74
N LYS A 82 -3.72 -5.70 -5.06
CA LYS A 82 -4.18 -4.36 -5.36
C LYS A 82 -3.19 -3.35 -4.79
N VAL A 83 -2.89 -2.29 -5.54
CA VAL A 83 -1.93 -1.28 -5.11
C VAL A 83 -2.60 0.06 -5.00
N LEU A 84 -2.34 0.77 -3.91
CA LEU A 84 -2.83 2.11 -3.67
C LEU A 84 -1.67 2.96 -3.16
N LEU A 85 -1.44 4.11 -3.77
CA LEU A 85 -0.31 4.96 -3.40
C LEU A 85 -0.80 6.24 -2.73
N PHE A 86 0.00 6.76 -1.79
CA PHE A 86 -0.26 8.05 -1.16
C PHE A 86 0.68 9.08 -1.75
N SER A 87 0.17 10.28 -2.04
CA SER A 87 0.99 11.34 -2.57
C SER A 87 0.60 12.66 -1.93
N GLY A 88 1.55 13.32 -1.31
CA GLY A 88 1.30 14.62 -0.70
C GLY A 88 2.09 15.74 -1.30
N GLN A 89 2.87 15.46 -2.32
CA GLN A 89 3.78 16.43 -2.87
C GLN A 89 3.65 16.54 -4.38
N ALA A 90 3.80 17.75 -4.89
CA ALA A 90 3.74 17.98 -6.33
C ALA A 90 4.82 17.21 -7.07
N ALA A 91 5.98 16.99 -6.44
CA ALA A 91 7.08 16.27 -7.08
C ALA A 91 6.74 14.85 -7.47
N THR A 92 5.73 14.26 -6.82
CA THR A 92 5.35 12.89 -7.15
C THR A 92 4.69 12.79 -8.52
N ALA A 93 4.19 13.89 -9.07
CA ALA A 93 3.57 13.89 -10.38
C ALA A 93 4.52 13.42 -11.47
N ASP A 94 5.80 13.81 -11.40
CA ASP A 94 6.78 13.41 -12.39
C ASP A 94 7.04 11.90 -12.32
N LEU A 95 7.11 11.36 -11.11
CA LEU A 95 7.33 9.91 -10.94
C LEU A 95 6.16 9.11 -11.47
N LEU A 96 4.95 9.60 -11.22
CA LEU A 96 3.74 8.93 -11.71
C LEU A 96 3.65 9.00 -13.23
N GLU A 97 4.07 10.14 -13.81
CA GLU A 97 4.06 10.30 -15.25
C GLU A 97 5.05 9.35 -15.92
N LYS A 98 6.25 9.19 -15.33
CA LYS A 98 7.22 8.24 -15.85
C LYS A 98 6.71 6.82 -15.79
N ALA A 99 6.05 6.46 -14.70
CA ALA A 99 5.47 5.13 -14.57
C ALA A 99 4.39 4.89 -15.61
N ARG A 100 3.53 5.90 -15.84
CA ARG A 100 2.48 5.80 -16.84
C ARG A 100 3.07 5.61 -18.24
N ALA A 101 4.15 6.33 -18.55
CA ALA A 101 4.81 6.21 -19.84
C ALA A 101 5.35 4.80 -20.07
N GLN A 102 5.62 4.05 -18.99
CA GLN A 102 6.09 2.68 -19.05
C GLN A 102 4.94 1.67 -18.95
N GLY A 103 3.70 2.15 -18.97
CA GLY A 103 2.54 1.27 -18.94
C GLY A 103 1.98 0.97 -17.56
N HIS A 104 2.42 1.72 -16.53
CA HIS A 104 1.96 1.48 -15.16
C HIS A 104 1.10 2.62 -14.68
N GLU A 105 -0.17 2.34 -14.41
CA GLU A 105 -1.06 3.30 -13.80
C GLU A 105 -1.42 2.84 -12.40
N PHE A 106 -1.44 3.78 -11.45
CA PHE A 106 -1.73 3.46 -10.06
C PHE A 106 -2.82 4.37 -9.53
N GLU A 107 -3.62 3.84 -8.63
CA GLU A 107 -4.58 4.64 -7.89
C GLU A 107 -3.87 5.44 -6.83
N ILE A 108 -4.24 6.71 -6.67
CA ILE A 108 -3.56 7.64 -5.77
C ILE A 108 -4.55 8.22 -4.79
N LEU A 109 -4.17 8.28 -3.52
CA LEU A 109 -4.87 9.07 -2.52
C LEU A 109 -3.98 10.24 -2.11
N ALA A 110 -4.57 11.42 -2.04
CA ALA A 110 -3.85 12.60 -1.59
C ALA A 110 -3.67 12.56 -0.07
N LYS A 111 -2.52 13.03 0.40
CA LYS A 111 -2.28 13.23 1.83
C LYS A 111 -2.83 14.60 2.25
N PRO A 112 -3.33 14.74 3.46
CA PRO A 112 -3.46 13.70 4.49
C PRO A 112 -4.58 12.72 4.14
N VAL A 113 -4.36 11.45 4.47
CA VAL A 113 -5.32 10.40 4.14
C VAL A 113 -6.33 10.28 5.27
N HIS A 114 -7.60 10.39 4.92
CA HIS A 114 -8.66 10.18 5.90
C HIS A 114 -8.99 8.69 5.96
N PRO A 115 -9.09 8.12 7.16
CA PRO A 115 -9.38 6.68 7.28
C PRO A 115 -10.64 6.25 6.54
N THR A 116 -11.68 7.09 6.54
CA THR A 116 -12.91 6.76 5.84
C THR A 116 -12.69 6.59 4.34
N ASP A 117 -11.90 7.50 3.74
CA ASP A 117 -11.61 7.43 2.31
C ASP A 117 -10.76 6.21 1.99
N LEU A 118 -9.78 5.91 2.85
CA LEU A 118 -8.94 4.75 2.68
C LEU A 118 -9.76 3.47 2.71
N LEU A 119 -10.63 3.33 3.72
CA LEU A 119 -11.45 2.13 3.85
C LEU A 119 -12.40 1.97 2.68
N ALA A 120 -12.95 3.07 2.18
CA ALA A 120 -13.83 3.02 1.02
C ALA A 120 -13.08 2.50 -0.21
N LYS A 121 -11.85 2.95 -0.41
CA LYS A 121 -11.03 2.48 -1.54
C LYS A 121 -10.70 1.00 -1.41
N LEU A 122 -10.40 0.53 -0.22
CA LEU A 122 -10.03 -0.86 -0.02
C LEU A 122 -11.20 -1.80 -0.14
N ARG A 123 -12.39 -1.34 0.23
CA ARG A 123 -13.62 -2.15 0.15
C ARG A 123 -14.30 -2.06 -1.19
N GLY A 124 -13.99 -1.03 -1.93
CA GLY A 124 -14.55 -0.83 -3.27
C GLY A 124 -13.84 -1.63 -4.32
#